data_fa86924588e5bd55b3f238d08141b7ba
#
_entry.id   fa86924588e5bd55b3f238d08141b7ba
#
_cell.length_a   1.000
_cell.length_b   1.000
_cell.length_c   1.000
_cell.angle_alpha   90.00
_cell.angle_beta   90.00
_cell.angle_gamma   90.00
#
_symmetry.space_group_name_H-M   'P 1'
#
loop_
_entity.id
_entity.type
_entity.pdbx_description
1 polymer ?
#
loop_
_entity_poly.entity_id
_entity_poly.type
_entity_poly.pdbx_seq_one_letter_code
_entity_poly.pdbx_strand_id
1 'polypeptide(L)'
;FLVAPPKIDRTLGAYLAHNGVGQFACSETQKFGHVTYFFNGNRGEQPPTETWNEVPSLNVPFDEAPQMSVSPVTDIACEAIISEQFEHIRINIANGDMVGHTGSLDATVEAIEHVDTSVGQLMEAVKKANGVMLVTADHGNADQMFGLNKKTGEYTNAPHTSHSLNPVPVWFFAPTQDIEIMTDHGPTVTGSIAQIGG
;
A
#
# COMPACT_ATOMS: atom_id res chain seq x y z
N PHE A 1 1.59 -6.87 28.85
CA PHE A 1 0.86 -5.62 28.54
C PHE A 1 0.09 -5.16 29.79
N LEU A 2 0.16 -3.87 30.14
CA LEU A 2 -0.64 -3.29 31.21
C LEU A 2 -2.12 -3.16 30.80
N VAL A 3 -2.38 -3.05 29.49
CA VAL A 3 -3.71 -3.05 28.88
C VAL A 3 -3.66 -3.98 27.67
N ALA A 4 -4.66 -4.86 27.55
CA ALA A 4 -4.77 -5.72 26.39
C ALA A 4 -5.00 -4.87 25.12
N PRO A 5 -4.30 -5.15 24.00
CA PRO A 5 -4.59 -4.46 22.75
C PRO A 5 -6.06 -4.62 22.35
N PRO A 6 -6.70 -3.58 21.82
CA PRO A 6 -8.06 -3.69 21.37
C PRO A 6 -8.14 -4.70 20.19
N LYS A 7 -9.12 -5.57 20.22
CA LYS A 7 -9.48 -6.43 19.09
C LYS A 7 -10.64 -5.79 18.35
N ILE A 8 -10.49 -5.66 17.03
CA ILE A 8 -11.52 -5.08 16.15
C ILE A 8 -12.29 -6.24 15.52
N ASP A 9 -13.60 -6.32 15.79
CA ASP A 9 -14.42 -7.45 15.34
C ASP A 9 -15.02 -7.28 13.94
N ARG A 10 -15.15 -6.04 13.46
CA ARG A 10 -15.76 -5.70 12.17
C ARG A 10 -14.69 -5.15 11.21
N THR A 11 -13.81 -6.02 10.74
CA THR A 11 -12.84 -5.66 9.71
C THR A 11 -13.40 -5.93 8.32
N LEU A 12 -12.84 -5.28 7.31
CA LEU A 12 -13.18 -5.56 5.92
C LEU A 12 -12.93 -7.04 5.58
N GLY A 13 -11.77 -7.58 5.99
CA GLY A 13 -11.43 -8.99 5.75
C GLY A 13 -12.45 -9.95 6.36
N ALA A 14 -12.92 -9.68 7.59
CA ALA A 14 -13.96 -10.50 8.22
C ALA A 14 -15.32 -10.39 7.51
N TYR A 15 -15.68 -9.20 7.06
CA TYR A 15 -16.91 -8.98 6.29
C TYR A 15 -16.88 -9.71 4.94
N LEU A 16 -15.78 -9.60 4.20
CA LEU A 16 -15.59 -10.29 2.93
C LEU A 16 -15.63 -11.82 3.11
N ALA A 17 -14.93 -12.33 4.13
CA ALA A 17 -14.93 -13.76 4.45
C ALA A 17 -16.33 -14.27 4.80
N HIS A 18 -17.12 -13.51 5.56
CA HIS A 18 -18.51 -13.85 5.90
C HIS A 18 -19.39 -13.97 4.64
N ASN A 19 -19.10 -13.19 3.60
CA ASN A 19 -19.82 -13.21 2.32
C ASN A 19 -19.20 -14.19 1.30
N GLY A 20 -18.22 -15.00 1.70
CA GLY A 20 -17.62 -16.01 0.83
C GLY A 20 -16.67 -15.45 -0.24
N VAL A 21 -16.27 -14.17 -0.12
CA VAL A 21 -15.38 -13.50 -1.07
C VAL A 21 -13.96 -14.03 -0.91
N GLY A 22 -13.36 -14.52 -1.99
CA GLY A 22 -11.97 -14.96 -2.05
C GLY A 22 -11.02 -13.77 -1.92
N GLN A 23 -10.06 -13.87 -1.00
CA GLN A 23 -9.15 -12.78 -0.69
C GLN A 23 -7.69 -13.22 -0.83
N PHE A 24 -6.85 -12.30 -1.26
CA PHE A 24 -5.40 -12.51 -1.33
C PHE A 24 -4.66 -11.34 -0.66
N ALA A 25 -3.66 -11.66 0.16
CA ALA A 25 -2.81 -10.69 0.82
C ALA A 25 -1.34 -11.01 0.56
N CYS A 26 -0.58 -10.06 0.04
CA CYS A 26 0.84 -10.21 -0.26
C CYS A 26 1.64 -8.98 0.15
N SER A 27 2.79 -9.21 0.72
CA SER A 27 3.83 -8.21 0.96
C SER A 27 5.15 -8.91 1.25
N GLU A 28 6.23 -8.15 1.25
CA GLU A 28 7.48 -8.64 1.80
C GLU A 28 7.45 -8.67 3.33
N THR A 29 8.38 -9.42 3.95
CA THR A 29 8.44 -9.68 5.41
C THR A 29 8.27 -8.41 6.25
N GLN A 30 8.88 -7.28 5.85
CA GLN A 30 8.85 -6.02 6.61
C GLN A 30 7.43 -5.47 6.81
N LYS A 31 6.53 -5.71 5.88
CA LYS A 31 5.15 -5.19 5.89
C LYS A 31 4.08 -6.27 5.80
N PHE A 32 4.45 -7.56 5.91
CA PHE A 32 3.51 -8.66 5.85
C PHE A 32 2.43 -8.59 6.94
N GLY A 33 2.81 -8.18 8.15
CA GLY A 33 1.87 -7.96 9.24
C GLY A 33 0.83 -6.86 8.95
N HIS A 34 1.13 -5.89 8.09
CA HIS A 34 0.22 -4.80 7.73
C HIS A 34 -0.93 -5.30 6.85
N VAL A 35 -0.66 -6.24 5.94
CA VAL A 35 -1.68 -6.81 5.06
C VAL A 35 -2.37 -8.04 5.66
N THR A 36 -1.94 -8.52 6.82
CA THR A 36 -2.50 -9.70 7.50
C THR A 36 -3.01 -9.35 8.88
N TYR A 37 -2.16 -9.34 9.88
CA TYR A 37 -2.49 -9.18 11.28
C TYR A 37 -3.23 -7.86 11.58
N PHE A 38 -2.66 -6.72 11.16
CA PHE A 38 -3.25 -5.41 11.45
C PHE A 38 -4.52 -5.17 10.64
N PHE A 39 -4.53 -5.55 9.36
CA PHE A 39 -5.71 -5.45 8.51
C PHE A 39 -6.88 -6.26 9.06
N ASN A 40 -6.60 -7.40 9.67
CA ASN A 40 -7.60 -8.27 10.30
C ASN A 40 -7.90 -7.92 11.77
N GLY A 41 -7.60 -6.70 12.20
CA GLY A 41 -7.99 -6.19 13.52
C GLY A 41 -7.20 -6.79 14.68
N ASN A 42 -5.88 -6.92 14.51
CA ASN A 42 -4.95 -7.52 15.46
C ASN A 42 -5.23 -9.02 15.76
N ARG A 43 -5.62 -9.75 14.72
CA ARG A 43 -5.85 -11.19 14.77
C ARG A 43 -4.78 -11.93 13.97
N GLY A 44 -4.16 -12.93 14.58
CA GLY A 44 -3.18 -13.79 13.93
C GLY A 44 -3.79 -14.96 13.14
N GLU A 45 -5.10 -15.16 13.24
CA GLU A 45 -5.79 -16.23 12.54
C GLU A 45 -6.13 -15.80 11.12
N GLN A 46 -5.77 -16.62 10.14
CA GLN A 46 -6.09 -16.40 8.74
C GLN A 46 -7.58 -16.65 8.52
N PRO A 47 -8.32 -15.68 7.94
CA PRO A 47 -9.72 -15.89 7.57
C PRO A 47 -9.89 -17.05 6.57
N PRO A 48 -11.00 -17.80 6.61
CA PRO A 48 -11.16 -19.00 5.78
C PRO A 48 -11.09 -18.79 4.26
N THR A 49 -11.42 -17.59 3.78
CA THR A 49 -11.41 -17.26 2.35
C THR A 49 -10.16 -16.47 1.93
N GLU A 50 -9.19 -16.34 2.82
CA GLU A 50 -8.02 -15.50 2.60
C GLU A 50 -6.77 -16.35 2.36
N THR A 51 -6.02 -16.05 1.33
CA THR A 51 -4.69 -16.61 1.04
C THR A 51 -3.63 -15.59 1.37
N TRP A 52 -2.61 -15.99 2.13
CA TRP A 52 -1.49 -15.16 2.51
C TRP A 52 -0.24 -15.58 1.78
N ASN A 53 0.47 -14.63 1.20
CA ASN A 53 1.76 -14.86 0.55
C ASN A 53 2.80 -13.88 1.07
N GLU A 54 3.78 -14.39 1.79
CA GLU A 54 4.91 -13.62 2.29
C GLU A 54 6.11 -13.78 1.35
N VAL A 55 6.64 -12.65 0.88
CA VAL A 55 7.89 -12.61 0.11
C VAL A 55 9.03 -12.28 1.07
N PRO A 56 10.10 -13.08 1.12
CA PRO A 56 11.24 -12.77 1.98
C PRO A 56 11.86 -11.41 1.65
N SER A 57 12.05 -10.57 2.68
CA SER A 57 12.80 -9.33 2.54
C SER A 57 14.29 -9.62 2.37
N LEU A 58 14.99 -8.75 1.65
CA LEU A 58 16.44 -8.81 1.52
C LEU A 58 17.10 -8.53 2.88
N ASN A 59 18.17 -9.27 3.19
CA ASN A 59 18.94 -9.06 4.43
C ASN A 59 20.13 -8.12 4.18
N VAL A 60 19.82 -6.90 3.73
CA VAL A 60 20.78 -5.82 3.47
C VAL A 60 20.18 -4.49 3.94
N PRO A 61 20.98 -3.45 4.21
CA PRO A 61 20.47 -2.12 4.48
C PRO A 61 19.56 -1.62 3.35
N PHE A 62 18.45 -0.95 3.69
CA PHE A 62 17.45 -0.54 2.70
C PHE A 62 17.96 0.49 1.69
N ASP A 63 18.91 1.33 2.08
CA ASP A 63 19.56 2.31 1.21
C ASP A 63 20.62 1.71 0.28
N GLU A 64 21.10 0.50 0.57
CA GLU A 64 21.99 -0.27 -0.32
C GLU A 64 21.23 -1.12 -1.35
N ALA A 65 19.93 -1.36 -1.12
CA ALA A 65 19.06 -2.10 -2.03
C ALA A 65 17.64 -1.49 -2.07
N PRO A 66 17.48 -0.26 -2.63
CA PRO A 66 16.22 0.46 -2.61
C PRO A 66 15.06 -0.24 -3.31
N GLN A 67 15.37 -1.14 -4.26
CA GLN A 67 14.38 -2.00 -4.93
C GLN A 67 13.69 -2.96 -3.94
N MET A 68 14.33 -3.32 -2.83
CA MET A 68 13.83 -4.28 -1.85
C MET A 68 13.28 -5.55 -2.54
N SER A 69 12.14 -6.07 -2.11
CA SER A 69 11.47 -7.22 -2.74
C SER A 69 10.24 -6.82 -3.56
N VAL A 70 10.19 -5.58 -4.09
CA VAL A 70 9.00 -5.08 -4.80
C VAL A 70 8.69 -5.87 -6.07
N SER A 71 9.71 -6.28 -6.86
CA SER A 71 9.49 -7.06 -8.07
C SER A 71 8.80 -8.40 -7.81
N PRO A 72 9.32 -9.31 -6.95
CA PRO A 72 8.62 -10.56 -6.67
C PRO A 72 7.24 -10.36 -6.00
N VAL A 73 7.04 -9.32 -5.18
CA VAL A 73 5.71 -8.98 -4.65
C VAL A 73 4.76 -8.63 -5.80
N THR A 74 5.23 -7.84 -6.76
CA THR A 74 4.45 -7.42 -7.93
C THR A 74 4.11 -8.60 -8.83
N ASP A 75 5.09 -9.47 -9.13
CA ASP A 75 4.88 -10.64 -9.97
C ASP A 75 3.80 -11.56 -9.40
N ILE A 76 3.91 -11.89 -8.11
CA ILE A 76 2.94 -12.72 -7.38
C ILE A 76 1.54 -12.06 -7.37
N ALA A 77 1.48 -10.74 -7.14
CA ALA A 77 0.22 -10.01 -7.16
C ALA A 77 -0.42 -10.00 -8.57
N CYS A 78 0.38 -9.81 -9.62
CA CYS A 78 -0.09 -9.88 -11.00
C CYS A 78 -0.64 -11.29 -11.34
N GLU A 79 0.03 -12.36 -10.91
CA GLU A 79 -0.45 -13.73 -11.06
C GLU A 79 -1.78 -13.93 -10.33
N ALA A 80 -1.90 -13.46 -9.10
CA ALA A 80 -3.13 -13.54 -8.32
C ALA A 80 -4.29 -12.79 -9.00
N ILE A 81 -4.04 -11.59 -9.53
CA ILE A 81 -5.02 -10.78 -10.26
C ILE A 81 -5.52 -11.52 -11.53
N ILE A 82 -4.59 -12.05 -12.33
CA ILE A 82 -4.92 -12.69 -13.61
C ILE A 82 -5.57 -14.07 -13.40
N SER A 83 -5.32 -14.72 -12.26
CA SER A 83 -5.87 -16.05 -11.97
C SER A 83 -7.40 -16.08 -11.82
N GLU A 84 -8.02 -14.92 -11.58
CA GLU A 84 -9.46 -14.77 -11.30
C GLU A 84 -9.96 -15.64 -10.12
N GLN A 85 -9.04 -16.08 -9.24
CA GLN A 85 -9.38 -16.87 -8.05
C GLN A 85 -9.78 -16.00 -6.86
N PHE A 86 -9.46 -14.72 -6.91
CA PHE A 86 -9.67 -13.78 -5.81
C PHE A 86 -10.40 -12.54 -6.29
N GLU A 87 -11.45 -12.16 -5.58
CA GLU A 87 -12.22 -10.94 -5.85
C GLU A 87 -11.64 -9.72 -5.10
N HIS A 88 -10.87 -9.96 -4.03
CA HIS A 88 -10.23 -8.91 -3.26
C HIS A 88 -8.75 -9.21 -3.06
N ILE A 89 -7.89 -8.37 -3.64
CA ILE A 89 -6.44 -8.51 -3.53
C ILE A 89 -5.89 -7.26 -2.85
N ARG A 90 -5.07 -7.45 -1.82
CA ARG A 90 -4.36 -6.36 -1.16
C ARG A 90 -2.87 -6.66 -1.06
N ILE A 91 -2.09 -5.65 -1.37
CA ILE A 91 -0.63 -5.71 -1.28
C ILE A 91 -0.13 -4.49 -0.52
N ASN A 92 1.02 -4.62 0.10
CA ASN A 92 1.79 -3.50 0.61
C ASN A 92 3.16 -3.51 -0.04
N ILE A 93 3.55 -2.37 -0.60
CA ILE A 93 4.87 -2.12 -1.17
C ILE A 93 5.64 -1.29 -0.14
N ALA A 94 6.66 -1.91 0.47
CA ALA A 94 7.33 -1.38 1.65
C ALA A 94 8.35 -0.26 1.36
N ASN A 95 8.75 -0.09 0.11
CA ASN A 95 9.90 0.70 -0.31
C ASN A 95 9.87 2.15 0.19
N GLY A 96 8.78 2.87 -0.03
CA GLY A 96 8.68 4.29 0.32
C GLY A 96 8.88 4.55 1.81
N ASP A 97 8.35 3.67 2.66
CA ASP A 97 8.50 3.77 4.11
C ASP A 97 9.88 3.30 4.57
N MET A 98 10.28 2.07 4.22
CA MET A 98 11.49 1.48 4.75
C MET A 98 12.75 2.20 4.29
N VAL A 99 12.83 2.57 3.01
CA VAL A 99 13.95 3.35 2.47
C VAL A 99 13.90 4.80 2.97
N GLY A 100 12.71 5.39 3.06
CA GLY A 100 12.53 6.74 3.60
C GLY A 100 13.06 6.90 5.03
N HIS A 101 12.93 5.87 5.86
CA HIS A 101 13.48 5.83 7.22
C HIS A 101 15.01 5.90 7.28
N THR A 102 15.73 5.62 6.20
CA THR A 102 17.20 5.75 6.14
C THR A 102 17.64 7.21 6.08
N GLY A 103 16.78 8.11 5.61
CA GLY A 103 17.10 9.53 5.38
C GLY A 103 17.95 9.78 4.11
N SER A 104 18.22 8.73 3.32
CA SER A 104 18.93 8.85 2.04
C SER A 104 17.93 9.28 0.95
N LEU A 105 18.05 10.54 0.48
CA LEU A 105 17.19 11.05 -0.59
C LEU A 105 17.37 10.27 -1.88
N ASP A 106 18.62 10.02 -2.30
CA ASP A 106 18.92 9.35 -3.57
C ASP A 106 18.35 7.91 -3.58
N ALA A 107 18.56 7.17 -2.49
CA ALA A 107 18.00 5.82 -2.35
C ALA A 107 16.46 5.85 -2.32
N THR A 108 15.87 6.86 -1.69
CA THR A 108 14.41 6.99 -1.63
C THR A 108 13.82 7.32 -3.01
N VAL A 109 14.48 8.15 -3.80
CA VAL A 109 14.08 8.42 -5.20
C VAL A 109 14.10 7.13 -6.02
N GLU A 110 15.20 6.37 -5.96
CA GLU A 110 15.33 5.08 -6.64
C GLU A 110 14.25 4.09 -6.18
N ALA A 111 13.97 4.03 -4.87
CA ALA A 111 12.90 3.21 -4.31
C ALA A 111 11.53 3.53 -4.93
N ILE A 112 11.20 4.82 -5.06
CA ILE A 112 9.93 5.27 -5.64
C ILE A 112 9.85 5.00 -7.14
N GLU A 113 10.95 5.07 -7.89
CA GLU A 113 11.00 4.67 -9.30
C GLU A 113 10.68 3.18 -9.50
N HIS A 114 11.15 2.32 -8.58
CA HIS A 114 10.76 0.91 -8.55
C HIS A 114 9.28 0.71 -8.21
N VAL A 115 8.75 1.49 -7.27
CA VAL A 115 7.31 1.48 -6.92
C VAL A 115 6.47 1.90 -8.14
N ASP A 116 6.83 2.97 -8.83
CA ASP A 116 6.12 3.45 -10.01
C ASP A 116 6.05 2.38 -11.11
N THR A 117 7.19 1.74 -11.38
CA THR A 117 7.26 0.62 -12.34
C THR A 117 6.32 -0.52 -11.95
N SER A 118 6.28 -0.87 -10.67
CA SER A 118 5.42 -1.94 -10.14
C SER A 118 3.94 -1.57 -10.22
N VAL A 119 3.58 -0.34 -9.90
CA VAL A 119 2.21 0.16 -10.04
C VAL A 119 1.77 0.08 -11.50
N GLY A 120 2.63 0.44 -12.45
CA GLY A 120 2.34 0.29 -13.88
C GLY A 120 2.04 -1.16 -14.29
N GLN A 121 2.82 -2.12 -13.79
CA GLN A 121 2.57 -3.56 -14.04
C GLN A 121 1.26 -4.04 -13.44
N LEU A 122 0.95 -3.63 -12.22
CA LEU A 122 -0.33 -3.94 -11.55
C LEU A 122 -1.52 -3.35 -12.32
N MET A 123 -1.41 -2.11 -12.81
CA MET A 123 -2.45 -1.48 -13.63
C MET A 123 -2.75 -2.30 -14.89
N GLU A 124 -1.72 -2.81 -15.58
CA GLU A 124 -1.91 -3.66 -16.76
C GLU A 124 -2.56 -5.02 -16.40
N ALA A 125 -2.21 -5.62 -15.27
CA ALA A 125 -2.84 -6.84 -14.79
C ALA A 125 -4.33 -6.61 -14.46
N VAL A 126 -4.63 -5.54 -13.71
CA VAL A 126 -6.01 -5.14 -13.35
C VAL A 126 -6.85 -4.88 -14.60
N LYS A 127 -6.30 -4.20 -15.59
CA LYS A 127 -6.97 -3.95 -16.87
C LYS A 127 -7.30 -5.26 -17.60
N LYS A 128 -6.36 -6.20 -17.65
CA LYS A 128 -6.58 -7.52 -18.26
C LYS A 128 -7.65 -8.34 -17.54
N ALA A 129 -7.71 -8.25 -16.22
CA ALA A 129 -8.71 -8.92 -15.39
C ALA A 129 -10.06 -8.18 -15.33
N ASN A 130 -10.22 -7.07 -16.05
CA ASN A 130 -11.41 -6.21 -16.00
C ASN A 130 -11.75 -5.75 -14.57
N GLY A 131 -10.72 -5.51 -13.78
CA GLY A 131 -10.82 -5.14 -12.37
C GLY A 131 -10.78 -3.63 -12.14
N VAL A 132 -10.74 -3.27 -10.86
CA VAL A 132 -10.50 -1.91 -10.38
C VAL A 132 -9.35 -1.92 -9.38
N MET A 133 -8.61 -0.82 -9.29
CA MET A 133 -7.50 -0.69 -8.34
C MET A 133 -7.59 0.63 -7.59
N LEU A 134 -7.32 0.56 -6.30
CA LEU A 134 -7.15 1.71 -5.43
C LEU A 134 -5.71 1.71 -4.93
N VAL A 135 -5.01 2.83 -5.11
CA VAL A 135 -3.64 3.03 -4.61
C VAL A 135 -3.66 4.16 -3.60
N THR A 136 -3.11 3.91 -2.43
CA THR A 136 -2.98 4.90 -1.35
C THR A 136 -1.77 4.57 -0.48
N ALA A 137 -1.50 5.40 0.51
CA ALA A 137 -0.56 5.11 1.58
C ALA A 137 -1.28 5.13 2.93
N ASP A 138 -0.73 4.44 3.93
CA ASP A 138 -1.22 4.45 5.30
C ASP A 138 -0.72 5.68 6.09
N HIS A 139 0.41 6.26 5.68
CA HIS A 139 1.00 7.49 6.21
C HIS A 139 2.02 8.06 5.21
N GLY A 140 2.47 9.29 5.43
CA GLY A 140 3.58 9.88 4.70
C GLY A 140 4.92 9.50 5.33
N ASN A 141 5.97 9.44 4.51
CA ASN A 141 7.38 9.25 4.88
C ASN A 141 8.28 9.84 3.79
N ALA A 142 8.39 9.17 2.64
CA ALA A 142 9.20 9.58 1.50
C ALA A 142 8.79 10.94 0.88
N ASP A 143 7.60 11.43 1.18
CA ASP A 143 7.11 12.74 0.79
C ASP A 143 7.81 13.90 1.52
N GLN A 144 8.50 13.60 2.64
CA GLN A 144 9.21 14.59 3.45
C GLN A 144 10.58 14.05 3.88
N MET A 145 11.60 14.22 3.05
CA MET A 145 12.95 13.72 3.32
C MET A 145 13.83 14.68 4.14
N PHE A 146 13.37 15.91 4.37
CA PHE A 146 14.09 16.91 5.14
C PHE A 146 13.28 17.40 6.34
N GLY A 147 14.01 17.69 7.43
CA GLY A 147 13.41 18.24 8.64
C GLY A 147 12.79 19.60 8.40
N LEU A 148 11.69 19.89 9.07
CA LEU A 148 11.02 21.20 9.04
C LEU A 148 11.31 21.97 10.33
N ASN A 149 11.79 23.20 10.20
CA ASN A 149 11.88 24.13 11.32
C ASN A 149 10.47 24.63 11.69
N LYS A 150 9.94 24.13 12.78
CA LYS A 150 8.56 24.45 13.23
C LYS A 150 8.33 25.94 13.53
N LYS A 151 9.41 26.72 13.73
CA LYS A 151 9.30 28.17 14.03
C LYS A 151 9.26 29.01 12.77
N THR A 152 10.06 28.67 11.75
CA THR A 152 10.17 29.44 10.51
C THR A 152 9.33 28.84 9.37
N GLY A 153 8.92 27.57 9.45
CA GLY A 153 8.25 26.85 8.36
C GLY A 153 9.19 26.45 7.22
N GLU A 154 10.50 26.60 7.39
CA GLU A 154 11.48 26.30 6.36
C GLU A 154 12.06 24.91 6.53
N TYR A 155 12.36 24.24 5.41
CA TYR A 155 13.07 22.98 5.44
C TYR A 155 14.53 23.18 5.86
N THR A 156 15.04 22.24 6.60
CA THR A 156 16.45 22.17 7.02
C THR A 156 17.22 21.20 6.14
N ASN A 157 18.55 21.20 6.23
CA ASN A 157 19.38 20.19 5.56
C ASN A 157 19.51 18.88 6.35
N ALA A 158 18.85 18.78 7.51
CA ALA A 158 18.88 17.56 8.30
C ALA A 158 17.90 16.53 7.71
N PRO A 159 18.31 15.25 7.56
CA PRO A 159 17.39 14.21 7.12
C PRO A 159 16.19 14.09 8.05
N HIS A 160 15.01 13.86 7.46
CA HIS A 160 13.82 13.47 8.19
C HIS A 160 13.62 11.96 8.01
N THR A 161 13.59 11.23 9.10
CA THR A 161 13.57 9.75 9.11
C THR A 161 12.36 9.19 9.83
N SER A 162 11.32 10.00 9.99
CA SER A 162 10.07 9.63 10.66
C SER A 162 8.89 9.80 9.72
N HIS A 163 7.74 9.23 10.10
CA HIS A 163 6.51 9.47 9.36
C HIS A 163 6.15 10.95 9.35
N SER A 164 5.66 11.45 8.21
CA SER A 164 5.10 12.79 8.11
C SER A 164 3.61 12.76 8.48
N LEU A 165 3.07 13.96 8.78
CA LEU A 165 1.63 14.16 8.98
C LEU A 165 0.96 14.73 7.72
N ASN A 166 1.65 14.71 6.60
CA ASN A 166 1.12 15.20 5.34
C ASN A 166 -0.05 14.32 4.87
N PRO A 167 -1.03 14.90 4.19
CA PRO A 167 -2.08 14.12 3.53
C PRO A 167 -1.48 13.13 2.54
N VAL A 168 -1.99 11.91 2.53
CA VAL A 168 -1.61 10.90 1.55
C VAL A 168 -2.59 10.91 0.38
N PRO A 169 -2.11 10.68 -0.86
CA PRO A 169 -2.98 10.63 -2.01
C PRO A 169 -3.77 9.32 -2.05
N VAL A 170 -4.92 9.37 -2.72
CA VAL A 170 -5.70 8.20 -3.10
C VAL A 170 -5.96 8.27 -4.59
N TRP A 171 -5.56 7.23 -5.32
CA TRP A 171 -5.81 7.08 -6.75
C TRP A 171 -6.74 5.91 -6.99
N PHE A 172 -7.72 6.12 -7.83
CA PHE A 172 -8.65 5.10 -8.26
C PHE A 172 -8.48 4.84 -9.76
N PHE A 173 -8.23 3.59 -10.12
CA PHE A 173 -8.03 3.15 -11.50
C PHE A 173 -9.10 2.13 -11.90
N ALA A 174 -9.92 2.48 -12.88
CA ALA A 174 -10.99 1.65 -13.41
C ALA A 174 -11.05 1.77 -14.95
N PRO A 175 -10.13 1.13 -15.68
CA PRO A 175 -9.91 1.39 -17.11
C PRO A 175 -11.03 0.91 -18.02
N THR A 176 -11.88 0.00 -17.53
CA THR A 176 -12.93 -0.66 -18.32
C THR A 176 -14.34 -0.40 -17.80
N GLN A 177 -14.47 0.44 -16.77
CA GLN A 177 -15.74 0.72 -16.10
C GLN A 177 -16.00 2.22 -16.02
N ASP A 178 -17.23 2.62 -16.27
CA ASP A 178 -17.68 3.98 -15.99
C ASP A 178 -18.00 4.08 -14.49
N ILE A 179 -17.11 4.75 -13.74
CA ILE A 179 -17.28 4.94 -12.30
C ILE A 179 -17.38 6.42 -11.99
N GLU A 180 -18.41 6.76 -11.24
CA GLU A 180 -18.61 8.07 -10.67
C GLU A 180 -18.21 8.05 -9.19
N ILE A 181 -17.24 8.88 -8.82
CA ILE A 181 -16.83 9.03 -7.42
C ILE A 181 -17.72 10.08 -6.78
N MET A 182 -18.55 9.66 -5.83
CA MET A 182 -19.43 10.54 -5.06
C MET A 182 -18.68 11.02 -3.81
N THR A 183 -18.73 12.32 -3.58
CA THR A 183 -18.30 12.96 -2.33
C THR A 183 -19.51 13.56 -1.64
N ASP A 184 -19.37 14.02 -0.41
CA ASP A 184 -20.43 14.72 0.35
C ASP A 184 -20.94 15.97 -0.37
N HIS A 185 -20.23 16.45 -1.39
CA HIS A 185 -20.58 17.62 -2.20
C HIS A 185 -21.04 17.27 -3.63
N GLY A 186 -21.31 16.01 -3.91
CA GLY A 186 -21.70 15.50 -5.23
C GLY A 186 -20.53 14.91 -6.03
N PRO A 187 -20.74 14.52 -7.30
CA PRO A 187 -19.72 13.89 -8.12
C PRO A 187 -18.60 14.88 -8.43
N THR A 188 -17.36 14.50 -8.09
CA THR A 188 -16.19 15.36 -8.27
C THR A 188 -15.40 15.05 -9.52
N VAL A 189 -15.41 13.80 -9.99
CA VAL A 189 -14.62 13.35 -11.15
C VAL A 189 -15.33 12.23 -11.88
N THR A 190 -15.50 12.39 -13.19
CA THR A 190 -15.79 11.30 -14.12
C THR A 190 -14.53 11.03 -14.93
N GLY A 191 -14.01 9.81 -14.86
CA GLY A 191 -12.81 9.45 -15.64
C GLY A 191 -12.08 8.20 -15.11
N SER A 192 -11.11 7.74 -15.89
CA SER A 192 -10.37 6.50 -15.61
C SER A 192 -9.35 6.60 -14.48
N ILE A 193 -8.98 7.82 -14.04
CA ILE A 193 -8.08 8.06 -12.90
C ILE A 193 -8.58 9.28 -12.16
N ALA A 194 -8.91 9.12 -10.87
CA ALA A 194 -9.25 10.21 -9.99
C ALA A 194 -8.26 10.29 -8.84
N GLN A 195 -7.77 11.48 -8.56
CA GLN A 195 -7.03 11.78 -7.34
C GLN A 195 -8.02 12.31 -6.30
N ILE A 196 -8.11 11.64 -5.17
CA ILE A 196 -8.90 12.10 -4.02
C ILE A 196 -7.89 12.65 -3.03
N GLY A 197 -7.75 13.96 -2.98
CA GLY A 197 -6.98 14.67 -1.97
C GLY A 197 -7.88 15.04 -0.80
N GLY A 198 -7.45 14.73 0.44
CA GLY A 198 -8.12 15.17 1.65
C GLY A 198 -7.79 16.63 1.98
#